data_c3026fc6f6ed2e4b857e2727b256479e
#
_entry.id   c3026fc6f6ed2e4b857e2727b256479e
#
_cell.length_a   1.000
_cell.length_b   1.000
_cell.length_c   1.000
_cell.angle_alpha   90.00
_cell.angle_beta   90.00
_cell.angle_gamma   90.00
#
_symmetry.space_group_name_H-M   'P 1'
#
loop_
_entity.id
_entity.type
_entity.pdbx_description
1 polymer ?
#
loop_
_entity_poly.entity_id
_entity_poly.type
_entity_poly.pdbx_seq_one_letter_code
_entity_poly.pdbx_strand_id
1 'polypeptide(L)'
;MKAKAGSQEFLKKHVLDEGLCTGCGACVNLCPYQVIYHDRTVQLHKCDLEDGQCYSFCPRAATDLTALRKLLFEQDDMTPEIGAVKGYYFAQAVDPELRAAAQHGATVTVLMELALAEGLIDSAIVSIRDQDFMQNGAIVNDKIEIRKNAGSKFTVSPTVAAFHQLVTQESGKVGVVATPCQALALAKMKLNKINENENKINQLKLVIGLYCGWTLSAEKYAKLLLERNVALESITKMDVPAGKNILEFYTNDGVKSLPMEEIQTCIRESCRYCMDSTAEYADVSVGSARFAGSWEEVRHWNQLIVRTAKGKELVDLAVRRGVLEIREASLESLNELKGAAVKKKKEALKNIIEKSGSAKKLFYLDGRDPVVKKYLEVLGRL
;
A
#
# COMPACT_ATOMS: atom_id res chain seq x y z
N MET A 1 -8.68 -5.02 -25.45
CA MET A 1 -7.30 -5.34 -25.89
C MET A 1 -6.69 -6.23 -24.83
N LYS A 2 -6.17 -7.42 -25.18
CA LYS A 2 -5.29 -8.15 -24.27
C LYS A 2 -4.14 -7.18 -23.95
N ALA A 3 -3.83 -6.97 -22.67
CA ALA A 3 -2.63 -6.25 -22.26
C ALA A 3 -1.48 -6.90 -23.05
N LYS A 4 -0.78 -6.12 -23.88
CA LYS A 4 0.41 -6.63 -24.54
C LYS A 4 1.36 -7.03 -23.41
N ALA A 5 1.71 -8.29 -23.37
CA ALA A 5 2.84 -8.74 -22.60
C ALA A 5 4.02 -7.83 -22.97
N GLY A 6 4.80 -7.41 -22.00
CA GLY A 6 5.89 -6.47 -22.20
C GLY A 6 7.13 -6.99 -21.49
N SER A 7 8.28 -6.68 -22.04
CA SER A 7 9.58 -7.06 -21.53
C SER A 7 10.12 -6.07 -20.51
N GLN A 8 11.33 -6.31 -20.03
CA GLN A 8 12.12 -5.37 -19.23
C GLN A 8 12.29 -4.01 -19.95
N GLU A 9 12.41 -4.01 -21.27
CA GLU A 9 12.53 -2.78 -22.06
C GLU A 9 11.24 -1.93 -21.97
N PHE A 10 10.06 -2.58 -21.99
CA PHE A 10 8.79 -1.89 -21.78
C PHE A 10 8.68 -1.34 -20.36
N LEU A 11 9.14 -2.10 -19.35
CA LEU A 11 9.20 -1.59 -17.97
C LEU A 11 10.08 -0.35 -17.89
N LYS A 12 11.27 -0.39 -18.50
CA LYS A 12 12.17 0.76 -18.55
C LYS A 12 11.48 1.96 -19.19
N LYS A 13 11.05 1.81 -20.44
CA LYS A 13 10.50 2.90 -21.26
C LYS A 13 9.22 3.51 -20.68
N HIS A 14 8.29 2.68 -20.19
CA HIS A 14 6.95 3.13 -19.81
C HIS A 14 6.76 3.36 -18.32
N VAL A 15 7.71 2.96 -17.49
CA VAL A 15 7.60 3.08 -16.03
C VAL A 15 8.82 3.77 -15.42
N LEU A 16 10.05 3.29 -15.70
CA LEU A 16 11.24 3.81 -15.03
C LEU A 16 11.63 5.18 -15.60
N ASP A 17 11.73 5.30 -16.92
CA ASP A 17 12.10 6.55 -17.60
C ASP A 17 11.01 7.62 -17.47
N GLU A 18 9.75 7.21 -17.29
CA GLU A 18 8.61 8.10 -17.04
C GLU A 18 8.49 8.54 -15.56
N GLY A 19 9.37 8.08 -14.66
CA GLY A 19 9.30 8.42 -13.23
C GLY A 19 8.10 7.85 -12.49
N LEU A 20 7.47 6.78 -13.04
CA LEU A 20 6.26 6.17 -12.47
C LEU A 20 6.56 5.07 -11.45
N CYS A 21 7.83 4.68 -11.26
CA CYS A 21 8.23 3.60 -10.36
C CYS A 21 7.81 3.90 -8.92
N THR A 22 7.02 2.99 -8.33
CA THR A 22 6.54 3.11 -6.95
C THR A 22 7.48 2.50 -5.91
N GLY A 23 8.55 1.83 -6.33
CA GLY A 23 9.46 1.12 -5.42
C GLY A 23 8.85 -0.10 -4.72
N CYS A 24 7.71 -0.61 -5.21
CA CYS A 24 6.97 -1.70 -4.56
C CYS A 24 7.72 -3.04 -4.52
N GLY A 25 8.74 -3.22 -5.37
CA GLY A 25 9.52 -4.45 -5.46
C GLY A 25 8.92 -5.53 -6.36
N ALA A 26 7.80 -5.30 -7.05
CA ALA A 26 7.11 -6.31 -7.85
C ALA A 26 7.93 -6.87 -9.03
N CYS A 27 8.96 -6.18 -9.47
CA CYS A 27 9.86 -6.59 -10.54
C CYS A 27 11.23 -7.05 -10.03
N VAL A 28 11.44 -7.12 -8.73
CA VAL A 28 12.71 -7.47 -8.09
C VAL A 28 12.61 -8.88 -7.49
N ASN A 29 13.73 -9.59 -7.44
CA ASN A 29 13.83 -11.00 -7.03
C ASN A 29 13.07 -11.97 -7.96
N LEU A 30 12.67 -11.52 -9.15
CA LEU A 30 12.21 -12.38 -10.25
C LEU A 30 13.36 -12.83 -11.15
N CYS A 31 14.40 -12.02 -11.23
CA CYS A 31 15.61 -12.27 -11.99
C CYS A 31 16.78 -11.44 -11.42
N PRO A 32 18.05 -11.78 -11.76
CA PRO A 32 19.20 -11.05 -11.23
C PRO A 32 19.45 -9.68 -11.87
N TYR A 33 18.67 -9.28 -12.88
CA TYR A 33 18.92 -8.08 -13.67
C TYR A 33 18.31 -6.81 -13.10
N GLN A 34 17.53 -6.91 -12.03
CA GLN A 34 16.85 -5.76 -11.41
C GLN A 34 16.96 -5.82 -9.88
N VAL A 35 17.28 -4.68 -9.31
CA VAL A 35 17.42 -4.50 -7.86
C VAL A 35 16.65 -3.28 -7.38
N ILE A 36 16.34 -3.22 -6.09
CA ILE A 36 15.95 -1.97 -5.44
C ILE A 36 17.22 -1.21 -5.10
N TYR A 37 17.25 0.06 -5.46
CA TYR A 37 18.26 1.00 -5.05
C TYR A 37 17.57 2.25 -4.50
N HIS A 38 17.78 2.54 -3.24
CA HIS A 38 17.01 3.50 -2.47
C HIS A 38 15.51 3.19 -2.54
N ASP A 39 14.73 4.01 -3.21
CA ASP A 39 13.27 3.91 -3.26
C ASP A 39 12.71 3.52 -4.65
N ARG A 40 13.55 3.00 -5.55
CA ARG A 40 13.15 2.64 -6.92
C ARG A 40 13.88 1.41 -7.44
N THR A 41 13.33 0.81 -8.48
CA THR A 41 14.00 -0.26 -9.24
C THR A 41 15.07 0.31 -10.15
N VAL A 42 16.23 -0.34 -10.16
CA VAL A 42 17.34 -0.09 -11.09
C VAL A 42 17.61 -1.36 -11.89
N GLN A 43 17.85 -1.20 -13.19
CA GLN A 43 18.24 -2.29 -14.08
C GLN A 43 19.75 -2.36 -14.16
N LEU A 44 20.31 -3.53 -13.84
CA LEU A 44 21.75 -3.80 -13.88
C LEU A 44 22.19 -4.29 -15.26
N HIS A 45 21.37 -5.14 -15.91
CA HIS A 45 21.65 -5.74 -17.20
C HIS A 45 20.41 -5.75 -18.09
N LYS A 46 20.61 -5.84 -19.40
CA LYS A 46 19.51 -6.02 -20.36
C LYS A 46 19.01 -7.46 -20.35
N CYS A 47 17.71 -7.60 -20.57
CA CYS A 47 17.01 -8.87 -20.74
C CYS A 47 16.53 -9.00 -22.19
N ASP A 48 16.62 -10.19 -22.75
CA ASP A 48 16.20 -10.52 -24.12
C ASP A 48 14.80 -11.16 -24.19
N LEU A 49 14.14 -11.36 -23.05
CA LEU A 49 12.77 -11.89 -23.03
C LEU A 49 11.78 -10.86 -23.61
N GLU A 50 10.95 -11.30 -24.55
CA GLU A 50 9.86 -10.49 -25.12
C GLU A 50 8.74 -10.26 -24.11
N ASP A 51 8.45 -11.27 -23.27
CA ASP A 51 7.42 -11.27 -22.25
C ASP A 51 8.05 -11.47 -20.87
N GLY A 52 7.89 -10.47 -19.99
CA GLY A 52 8.52 -10.50 -18.67
C GLY A 52 7.51 -10.28 -17.54
N GLN A 53 7.62 -11.10 -16.50
CA GLN A 53 6.84 -10.93 -15.26
C GLN A 53 7.06 -9.54 -14.64
N CYS A 54 8.25 -8.98 -14.80
CA CYS A 54 8.61 -7.66 -14.26
C CYS A 54 7.70 -6.53 -14.76
N TYR A 55 7.30 -6.53 -16.03
CA TYR A 55 6.33 -5.57 -16.57
C TYR A 55 4.90 -5.98 -16.20
N SER A 56 4.58 -7.27 -16.37
CA SER A 56 3.23 -7.79 -16.14
C SER A 56 2.75 -7.59 -14.70
N PHE A 57 3.65 -7.68 -13.71
CA PHE A 57 3.32 -7.49 -12.30
C PHE A 57 3.39 -6.03 -11.84
N CYS A 58 4.04 -5.16 -12.63
CA CYS A 58 4.20 -3.76 -12.25
C CYS A 58 2.85 -3.04 -12.12
N PRO A 59 2.57 -2.38 -10.98
CA PRO A 59 1.30 -1.67 -10.76
C PRO A 59 1.18 -0.40 -11.63
N ARG A 60 2.25 -0.01 -12.31
CA ARG A 60 2.31 1.11 -13.27
C ARG A 60 2.39 0.66 -14.72
N ALA A 61 2.32 -0.64 -14.99
CA ALA A 61 2.10 -1.17 -16.34
C ALA A 61 0.61 -1.31 -16.64
N ALA A 62 0.25 -1.19 -17.91
CA ALA A 62 -1.14 -1.31 -18.36
C ALA A 62 -1.80 -2.59 -17.85
N THR A 63 -3.03 -2.46 -17.35
CA THR A 63 -3.77 -3.55 -16.71
C THR A 63 -5.26 -3.42 -17.01
N ASP A 64 -5.93 -4.54 -17.26
CA ASP A 64 -7.38 -4.61 -17.24
C ASP A 64 -7.87 -4.63 -15.78
N LEU A 65 -8.08 -3.42 -15.23
CA LEU A 65 -8.55 -3.25 -13.85
C LEU A 65 -9.99 -3.76 -13.67
N THR A 66 -10.80 -3.77 -14.73
CA THR A 66 -12.16 -4.31 -14.69
C THR A 66 -12.13 -5.83 -14.53
N ALA A 67 -11.30 -6.54 -15.31
CA ALA A 67 -11.12 -7.98 -15.15
C ALA A 67 -10.55 -8.31 -13.76
N LEU A 68 -9.61 -7.51 -13.27
CA LEU A 68 -9.01 -7.70 -11.95
C LEU A 68 -10.03 -7.55 -10.81
N ARG A 69 -10.88 -6.53 -10.86
CA ARG A 69 -11.97 -6.35 -9.88
C ARG A 69 -12.97 -7.50 -9.91
N LYS A 70 -13.36 -7.98 -11.10
CA LYS A 70 -14.25 -9.14 -11.25
C LYS A 70 -13.65 -10.45 -10.72
N LEU A 71 -12.33 -10.60 -10.81
CA LEU A 71 -11.63 -11.78 -10.29
C LEU A 71 -11.60 -11.82 -8.75
N LEU A 72 -11.49 -10.65 -8.11
CA LEU A 72 -11.18 -10.55 -6.69
C LEU A 72 -12.38 -10.27 -5.80
N PHE A 73 -13.42 -9.61 -6.31
CA PHE A 73 -14.49 -9.05 -5.49
C PHE A 73 -15.87 -9.38 -6.02
N GLU A 74 -16.83 -9.46 -5.10
CA GLU A 74 -18.25 -9.50 -5.44
C GLU A 74 -18.67 -8.14 -6.01
N GLN A 75 -19.43 -8.15 -7.10
CA GLN A 75 -19.72 -6.93 -7.83
C GLN A 75 -20.67 -6.00 -7.09
N ASP A 76 -21.56 -6.56 -6.26
CA ASP A 76 -22.52 -5.80 -5.44
C ASP A 76 -21.84 -4.98 -4.33
N ASP A 77 -20.63 -5.39 -3.91
CA ASP A 77 -19.83 -4.64 -2.92
C ASP A 77 -19.07 -3.48 -3.53
N MET A 78 -19.00 -3.38 -4.88
CA MET A 78 -18.12 -2.42 -5.56
C MET A 78 -18.62 -1.00 -5.49
N THR A 79 -17.73 -0.09 -5.10
CA THR A 79 -17.93 1.36 -5.18
C THR A 79 -16.83 2.00 -6.04
N PRO A 80 -17.14 3.01 -6.86
CA PRO A 80 -16.15 3.65 -7.72
C PRO A 80 -15.15 4.53 -6.95
N GLU A 81 -15.48 4.89 -5.72
CA GLU A 81 -14.68 5.77 -4.88
C GLU A 81 -13.53 5.03 -4.19
N ILE A 82 -13.84 3.86 -3.57
CA ILE A 82 -12.92 3.14 -2.66
C ILE A 82 -12.84 1.63 -2.91
N GLY A 83 -13.37 1.14 -4.05
CA GLY A 83 -13.39 -0.28 -4.39
C GLY A 83 -14.45 -1.06 -3.62
N ALA A 84 -14.23 -2.37 -3.37
CA ALA A 84 -15.16 -3.22 -2.66
C ALA A 84 -15.30 -2.85 -1.18
N VAL A 85 -16.55 -2.82 -0.68
CA VAL A 85 -16.89 -2.53 0.72
C VAL A 85 -17.93 -3.55 1.19
N LYS A 86 -17.46 -4.66 1.72
CA LYS A 86 -18.29 -5.70 2.35
C LYS A 86 -18.63 -5.34 3.82
N GLY A 87 -17.80 -4.50 4.45
CA GLY A 87 -18.02 -3.95 5.78
C GLY A 87 -17.11 -2.77 6.05
N TYR A 88 -17.59 -1.84 6.89
CA TYR A 88 -16.83 -0.63 7.26
C TYR A 88 -16.99 -0.35 8.75
N TYR A 89 -15.87 -0.31 9.46
CA TYR A 89 -15.84 -0.23 10.91
C TYR A 89 -14.76 0.74 11.40
N PHE A 90 -14.92 1.22 12.62
CA PHE A 90 -13.80 1.63 13.45
C PHE A 90 -13.28 0.41 14.21
N ALA A 91 -11.95 0.26 14.31
CA ALA A 91 -11.32 -0.90 14.91
C ALA A 91 -10.11 -0.52 15.74
N GLN A 92 -9.88 -1.26 16.84
CA GLN A 92 -8.65 -1.15 17.64
C GLN A 92 -8.27 -2.50 18.25
N ALA A 93 -6.98 -2.72 18.45
CA ALA A 93 -6.52 -3.85 19.25
C ALA A 93 -6.99 -3.69 20.70
N VAL A 94 -7.38 -4.78 21.34
CA VAL A 94 -7.76 -4.78 22.77
C VAL A 94 -6.55 -4.54 23.66
N ASP A 95 -5.37 -5.02 23.25
CA ASP A 95 -4.09 -4.86 23.94
C ASP A 95 -3.63 -3.38 23.94
N PRO A 96 -3.58 -2.69 25.11
CA PRO A 96 -3.20 -1.28 25.19
C PRO A 96 -1.71 -1.05 24.92
N GLU A 97 -0.83 -2.02 25.21
CA GLU A 97 0.61 -1.90 24.95
C GLU A 97 0.85 -1.92 23.44
N LEU A 98 0.13 -2.76 22.73
CA LEU A 98 0.19 -2.80 21.26
C LEU A 98 -0.30 -1.51 20.62
N ARG A 99 -1.38 -0.90 21.18
CA ARG A 99 -1.85 0.43 20.70
C ARG A 99 -0.83 1.53 20.96
N ALA A 100 -0.14 1.50 22.09
CA ALA A 100 0.89 2.50 22.40
C ALA A 100 2.09 2.44 21.44
N ALA A 101 2.49 1.23 21.02
CA ALA A 101 3.57 1.01 20.06
C ALA A 101 3.19 1.39 18.62
N ALA A 102 1.92 1.29 18.26
CA ALA A 102 1.41 1.60 16.93
C ALA A 102 1.19 3.10 16.73
N GLN A 103 0.90 3.51 15.49
CA GLN A 103 0.52 4.89 15.20
C GLN A 103 -0.89 5.22 15.73
N HIS A 104 -1.83 4.26 15.58
CA HIS A 104 -3.23 4.39 15.98
C HIS A 104 -3.72 3.11 16.68
N GLY A 105 -4.85 2.55 16.28
CA GLY A 105 -5.52 1.42 16.91
C GLY A 105 -4.82 0.06 16.80
N ALA A 106 -3.64 -0.06 16.20
CA ALA A 106 -2.86 -1.30 16.04
C ALA A 106 -3.58 -2.44 15.28
N THR A 107 -4.64 -2.14 14.54
CA THR A 107 -5.49 -3.13 13.86
C THR A 107 -4.69 -4.02 12.89
N VAL A 108 -3.73 -3.46 12.15
CA VAL A 108 -2.88 -4.22 11.21
C VAL A 108 -2.05 -5.25 11.96
N THR A 109 -1.40 -4.83 13.02
CA THR A 109 -0.49 -5.67 13.81
C THR A 109 -1.24 -6.84 14.44
N VAL A 110 -2.36 -6.57 15.11
CA VAL A 110 -3.14 -7.62 15.78
C VAL A 110 -3.76 -8.62 14.81
N LEU A 111 -4.19 -8.17 13.61
CA LEU A 111 -4.73 -9.08 12.59
C LEU A 111 -3.64 -9.99 11.99
N MET A 112 -2.41 -9.47 11.80
CA MET A 112 -1.29 -10.29 11.32
C MET A 112 -0.83 -11.29 12.39
N GLU A 113 -0.74 -10.87 13.65
CA GLU A 113 -0.42 -11.77 14.79
C GLU A 113 -1.44 -12.91 14.90
N LEU A 114 -2.73 -12.58 14.82
CA LEU A 114 -3.80 -13.57 14.86
C LEU A 114 -3.70 -14.54 13.69
N ALA A 115 -3.46 -14.03 12.47
CA ALA A 115 -3.34 -14.88 11.30
C ALA A 115 -2.19 -15.90 11.42
N LEU A 116 -1.04 -15.50 12.00
CA LEU A 116 0.04 -16.44 12.34
C LEU A 116 -0.38 -17.43 13.44
N ALA A 117 -0.94 -16.94 14.54
CA ALA A 117 -1.32 -17.76 15.68
C ALA A 117 -2.35 -18.84 15.35
N GLU A 118 -3.29 -18.54 14.43
CA GLU A 118 -4.34 -19.46 14.00
C GLU A 118 -3.92 -20.31 12.77
N GLY A 119 -2.67 -20.22 12.33
CA GLY A 119 -2.15 -20.99 11.18
C GLY A 119 -2.82 -20.64 9.85
N LEU A 120 -3.42 -19.45 9.74
CA LEU A 120 -3.96 -18.92 8.48
C LEU A 120 -2.82 -18.51 7.52
N ILE A 121 -1.70 -18.11 8.08
CA ILE A 121 -0.42 -17.88 7.40
C ILE A 121 0.72 -18.53 8.19
N ASP A 122 1.78 -18.90 7.51
CA ASP A 122 3.01 -19.46 8.11
C ASP A 122 4.09 -18.37 8.24
N SER A 123 4.01 -17.34 7.39
CA SER A 123 4.93 -16.19 7.38
C SER A 123 4.17 -14.90 7.08
N ALA A 124 4.58 -13.82 7.73
CA ALA A 124 4.11 -12.47 7.46
C ALA A 124 5.21 -11.64 6.78
N ILE A 125 4.84 -10.81 5.82
CA ILE A 125 5.75 -9.81 5.24
C ILE A 125 5.31 -8.44 5.71
N VAL A 126 6.22 -7.78 6.40
CA VAL A 126 6.03 -6.46 7.02
C VAL A 126 7.12 -5.49 6.59
N SER A 127 6.91 -4.22 6.83
CA SER A 127 7.94 -3.19 6.63
C SER A 127 8.82 -3.08 7.87
N ILE A 128 10.13 -3.16 7.69
CA ILE A 128 11.12 -2.92 8.74
C ILE A 128 12.02 -1.75 8.36
N ARG A 129 12.71 -1.19 9.35
CA ARG A 129 13.84 -0.29 9.14
C ARG A 129 15.11 -1.10 9.29
N ASP A 130 16.01 -1.04 8.31
CA ASP A 130 17.31 -1.69 8.36
C ASP A 130 18.35 -0.84 9.12
N GLN A 131 19.58 -1.33 9.14
CA GLN A 131 20.70 -0.67 9.83
C GLN A 131 21.07 0.68 9.19
N ASP A 132 20.82 0.84 7.90
CA ASP A 132 21.06 2.10 7.16
C ASP A 132 19.83 3.02 7.20
N PHE A 133 18.88 2.76 8.10
CA PHE A 133 17.61 3.48 8.26
C PHE A 133 16.73 3.51 7.01
N MET A 134 17.01 2.63 6.03
CA MET A 134 16.15 2.41 4.89
C MET A 134 15.00 1.46 5.25
N GLN A 135 13.88 1.62 4.55
CA GLN A 135 12.75 0.72 4.74
C GLN A 135 12.88 -0.48 3.81
N ASN A 136 12.75 -1.67 4.37
CA ASN A 136 12.77 -2.93 3.64
C ASN A 136 11.54 -3.78 3.93
N GLY A 137 11.19 -4.68 3.02
CA GLY A 137 10.28 -5.78 3.30
C GLY A 137 11.03 -6.86 4.08
N ALA A 138 10.46 -7.32 5.19
CA ALA A 138 11.00 -8.43 5.96
C ALA A 138 10.00 -9.57 6.07
N ILE A 139 10.53 -10.78 6.09
CA ILE A 139 9.82 -12.02 6.35
C ILE A 139 9.91 -12.26 7.85
N VAL A 140 8.78 -12.40 8.52
CA VAL A 140 8.68 -12.63 9.96
C VAL A 140 7.74 -13.80 10.24
N ASN A 141 8.13 -14.68 11.19
CA ASN A 141 7.41 -15.91 11.50
C ASN A 141 6.90 -15.94 12.94
N ASP A 142 7.11 -14.88 13.69
CA ASP A 142 6.66 -14.77 15.07
C ASP A 142 6.02 -13.40 15.38
N LYS A 143 5.16 -13.38 16.40
CA LYS A 143 4.42 -12.19 16.83
C LYS A 143 5.30 -11.09 17.43
N ILE A 144 6.44 -11.45 18.03
CA ILE A 144 7.33 -10.47 18.68
C ILE A 144 7.95 -9.59 17.61
N GLU A 145 8.37 -10.18 16.49
CA GLU A 145 8.92 -9.44 15.36
C GLU A 145 7.86 -8.59 14.66
N ILE A 146 6.62 -9.06 14.55
CA ILE A 146 5.52 -8.23 14.06
C ILE A 146 5.34 -6.99 14.93
N ARG A 147 5.31 -7.15 16.26
CA ARG A 147 5.16 -6.05 17.24
C ARG A 147 6.28 -5.02 17.16
N LYS A 148 7.54 -5.49 17.09
CA LYS A 148 8.71 -4.61 16.96
C LYS A 148 8.64 -3.70 15.73
N ASN A 149 7.94 -4.16 14.69
CA ASN A 149 7.81 -3.44 13.44
C ASN A 149 6.49 -2.67 13.30
N ALA A 150 5.70 -2.57 14.36
CA ALA A 150 4.49 -1.75 14.37
C ALA A 150 4.79 -0.27 14.08
N GLY A 151 3.78 0.46 13.63
CA GLY A 151 3.86 1.89 13.32
C GLY A 151 4.16 2.21 11.85
N SER A 152 3.79 3.43 11.45
CA SER A 152 3.94 3.90 10.07
C SER A 152 5.37 4.36 9.76
N LYS A 153 5.83 4.08 8.56
CA LYS A 153 7.21 4.34 8.12
C LYS A 153 7.34 5.54 7.17
N PHE A 154 6.30 5.93 6.46
CA PHE A 154 6.17 7.04 5.49
C PHE A 154 7.12 6.99 4.26
N THR A 155 8.14 6.15 4.24
CA THR A 155 9.01 5.89 3.08
C THR A 155 8.66 4.55 2.43
N VAL A 156 9.23 4.27 1.27
CA VAL A 156 8.96 3.04 0.52
C VAL A 156 9.62 1.85 1.19
N SER A 157 8.84 0.78 1.32
CA SER A 157 9.34 -0.54 1.71
C SER A 157 8.96 -1.56 0.64
N PRO A 158 9.90 -2.26 -0.01
CA PRO A 158 9.63 -3.14 -1.14
C PRO A 158 9.11 -4.53 -0.69
N THR A 159 7.95 -4.57 -0.03
CA THR A 159 7.37 -5.81 0.53
C THR A 159 7.08 -6.88 -0.53
N VAL A 160 6.82 -6.48 -1.78
CA VAL A 160 6.61 -7.46 -2.86
C VAL A 160 7.91 -8.15 -3.28
N ALA A 161 9.08 -7.49 -3.16
CA ALA A 161 10.37 -8.14 -3.36
C ALA A 161 10.64 -9.21 -2.29
N ALA A 162 10.28 -8.94 -1.03
CA ALA A 162 10.36 -9.93 0.04
C ALA A 162 9.41 -11.11 -0.20
N PHE A 163 8.21 -10.87 -0.76
CA PHE A 163 7.31 -11.94 -1.17
C PHE A 163 7.96 -12.85 -2.22
N HIS A 164 8.57 -12.29 -3.27
CA HIS A 164 9.26 -13.08 -4.29
C HIS A 164 10.43 -13.88 -3.71
N GLN A 165 11.20 -13.27 -2.81
CA GLN A 165 12.30 -13.96 -2.13
C GLN A 165 11.80 -15.16 -1.34
N LEU A 166 10.78 -14.98 -0.50
CA LEU A 166 10.24 -16.05 0.35
C LEU A 166 9.72 -17.21 -0.50
N VAL A 167 8.81 -16.95 -1.44
CA VAL A 167 8.16 -18.01 -2.21
C VAL A 167 9.09 -18.73 -3.19
N THR A 168 10.27 -18.18 -3.45
CA THR A 168 11.32 -18.85 -4.24
C THR A 168 12.10 -19.85 -3.38
N GLN A 169 12.29 -19.53 -2.10
CA GLN A 169 13.09 -20.33 -1.16
C GLN A 169 12.27 -21.38 -0.44
N GLU A 170 11.02 -21.04 -0.09
CA GLU A 170 10.16 -21.84 0.77
C GLU A 170 8.77 -22.01 0.17
N SER A 171 8.05 -23.03 0.63
CA SER A 171 6.62 -23.19 0.39
C SER A 171 5.85 -22.93 1.67
N GLY A 172 4.74 -22.23 1.58
CA GLY A 172 3.92 -21.91 2.78
C GLY A 172 2.81 -20.92 2.48
N LYS A 173 2.06 -20.59 3.51
CA LYS A 173 0.98 -19.59 3.45
C LYS A 173 1.54 -18.24 3.87
N VAL A 174 1.44 -17.24 3.00
CA VAL A 174 2.04 -15.92 3.22
C VAL A 174 0.98 -14.85 3.40
N GLY A 175 1.15 -14.03 4.43
CA GLY A 175 0.41 -12.78 4.63
C GLY A 175 1.30 -11.58 4.30
N VAL A 176 0.75 -10.54 3.67
CA VAL A 176 1.51 -9.33 3.31
C VAL A 176 0.80 -8.07 3.80
N VAL A 177 1.52 -7.20 4.49
CA VAL A 177 1.10 -5.81 4.74
C VAL A 177 1.52 -4.97 3.54
N ALA A 178 0.56 -4.33 2.89
CA ALA A 178 0.77 -3.73 1.57
C ALA A 178 0.19 -2.32 1.47
N THR A 179 0.93 -1.40 0.88
CA THR A 179 0.39 -0.12 0.38
C THR A 179 -0.46 -0.34 -0.88
N PRO A 180 -1.26 0.63 -1.35
CA PRO A 180 -2.13 0.46 -2.54
C PRO A 180 -1.40 -0.05 -3.78
N CYS A 181 -0.21 0.47 -4.07
CA CYS A 181 0.57 0.01 -5.23
C CYS A 181 1.09 -1.42 -5.07
N GLN A 182 1.42 -1.86 -3.84
CA GLN A 182 1.84 -3.23 -3.54
C GLN A 182 0.65 -4.20 -3.62
N ALA A 183 -0.50 -3.82 -3.05
CA ALA A 183 -1.73 -4.61 -3.15
C ALA A 183 -2.16 -4.81 -4.61
N LEU A 184 -2.08 -3.76 -5.44
CA LEU A 184 -2.34 -3.87 -6.87
C LEU A 184 -1.33 -4.79 -7.57
N ALA A 185 -0.03 -4.72 -7.24
CA ALA A 185 0.98 -5.60 -7.82
C ALA A 185 0.70 -7.08 -7.49
N LEU A 186 0.42 -7.40 -6.22
CA LEU A 186 0.05 -8.75 -5.79
C LEU A 186 -1.24 -9.25 -6.47
N ALA A 187 -2.22 -8.36 -6.64
CA ALA A 187 -3.45 -8.67 -7.35
C ALA A 187 -3.19 -8.98 -8.84
N LYS A 188 -2.31 -8.20 -9.50
CA LYS A 188 -1.93 -8.46 -10.90
C LYS A 188 -1.27 -9.80 -11.11
N MET A 189 -0.53 -10.32 -10.13
CA MET A 189 0.05 -11.67 -10.20
C MET A 189 -1.04 -12.76 -10.25
N LYS A 190 -2.21 -12.54 -9.60
CA LYS A 190 -3.35 -13.47 -9.68
C LYS A 190 -4.05 -13.45 -11.05
N LEU A 191 -4.04 -12.29 -11.72
CA LEU A 191 -4.62 -12.14 -13.06
C LEU A 191 -3.71 -12.69 -14.16
N ASN A 192 -2.39 -12.48 -14.03
CA ASN A 192 -1.40 -12.84 -15.04
C ASN A 192 -0.80 -14.21 -14.75
N LYS A 193 -1.30 -15.23 -15.44
CA LYS A 193 -0.86 -16.62 -15.32
C LYS A 193 0.36 -16.94 -16.19
N ILE A 194 1.30 -16.02 -16.32
CA ILE A 194 2.55 -16.28 -17.02
C ILE A 194 3.33 -17.28 -16.18
N ASN A 195 3.53 -18.51 -16.71
CA ASN A 195 4.18 -19.63 -16.06
C ASN A 195 3.59 -19.93 -14.66
N GLU A 196 2.40 -20.54 -14.59
CA GLU A 196 1.71 -20.87 -13.34
C GLU A 196 2.61 -21.62 -12.34
N ASN A 197 3.57 -22.41 -12.81
CA ASN A 197 4.52 -23.13 -11.98
C ASN A 197 5.61 -22.23 -11.35
N GLU A 198 5.91 -21.08 -11.96
CA GLU A 198 6.91 -20.13 -11.45
C GLU A 198 6.25 -19.01 -10.63
N ASN A 199 5.00 -18.67 -10.95
CA ASN A 199 4.24 -17.67 -10.20
C ASN A 199 3.65 -18.31 -8.93
N LYS A 200 4.40 -18.29 -7.85
CA LYS A 200 4.00 -18.83 -6.53
C LYS A 200 2.88 -18.04 -5.85
N ILE A 201 2.07 -17.28 -6.58
CA ILE A 201 1.01 -16.41 -6.02
C ILE A 201 -0.03 -17.19 -5.22
N ASN A 202 -0.19 -18.48 -5.45
CA ASN A 202 -1.07 -19.35 -4.68
C ASN A 202 -0.67 -19.45 -3.20
N GLN A 203 0.57 -19.14 -2.85
CA GLN A 203 1.03 -19.04 -1.46
C GLN A 203 0.53 -17.78 -0.76
N LEU A 204 0.15 -16.73 -1.49
CA LEU A 204 -0.43 -15.51 -0.92
C LEU A 204 -1.83 -15.78 -0.38
N LYS A 205 -1.97 -15.85 0.93
CA LYS A 205 -3.23 -16.15 1.61
C LYS A 205 -3.94 -14.90 2.14
N LEU A 206 -3.18 -13.86 2.51
CA LEU A 206 -3.73 -12.66 3.14
C LEU A 206 -3.02 -11.40 2.65
N VAL A 207 -3.80 -10.37 2.31
CA VAL A 207 -3.29 -9.02 2.07
C VAL A 207 -4.00 -8.04 3.00
N ILE A 208 -3.26 -7.45 3.93
CA ILE A 208 -3.74 -6.34 4.76
C ILE A 208 -3.23 -5.03 4.13
N GLY A 209 -4.15 -4.27 3.57
CA GLY A 209 -3.88 -3.01 2.89
C GLY A 209 -3.77 -1.84 3.87
N LEU A 210 -2.85 -0.93 3.61
CA LEU A 210 -2.72 0.33 4.33
C LEU A 210 -3.33 1.47 3.53
N TYR A 211 -4.07 2.37 4.19
CA TYR A 211 -4.40 3.64 3.55
C TYR A 211 -3.11 4.41 3.27
N CYS A 212 -3.00 4.97 2.08
CA CYS A 212 -1.79 5.66 1.67
C CYS A 212 -2.12 6.88 0.80
N GLY A 213 -1.81 8.04 1.30
CA GLY A 213 -1.87 9.28 0.53
C GLY A 213 -0.65 9.42 -0.39
N TRP A 214 0.52 9.12 0.13
CA TRP A 214 1.81 9.28 -0.49
C TRP A 214 2.90 8.55 0.31
N THR A 215 4.10 8.45 -0.28
CA THR A 215 5.33 8.07 0.40
C THR A 215 6.42 9.10 0.11
N LEU A 216 7.37 9.23 1.01
CA LEU A 216 8.48 10.17 0.89
C LEU A 216 9.63 9.55 0.10
N SER A 217 10.33 10.36 -0.67
CA SER A 217 11.63 10.03 -1.23
C SER A 217 12.66 9.95 -0.12
N ALA A 218 13.35 8.84 0.01
CA ALA A 218 14.34 8.62 1.05
C ALA A 218 15.43 9.70 1.03
N GLU A 219 15.93 10.03 -0.17
CA GLU A 219 16.97 11.05 -0.37
C GLU A 219 16.49 12.46 0.04
N LYS A 220 15.34 12.91 -0.48
CA LYS A 220 14.82 14.24 -0.18
C LYS A 220 14.45 14.38 1.30
N TYR A 221 13.90 13.33 1.88
CA TYR A 221 13.50 13.31 3.27
C TYR A 221 14.71 13.33 4.21
N ALA A 222 15.74 12.52 3.94
CA ALA A 222 16.97 12.55 4.71
C ALA A 222 17.65 13.93 4.65
N LYS A 223 17.69 14.56 3.45
CA LYS A 223 18.20 15.92 3.29
C LYS A 223 17.40 16.94 4.11
N LEU A 224 16.08 16.90 4.05
CA LEU A 224 15.21 17.80 4.83
C LEU A 224 15.48 17.65 6.34
N LEU A 225 15.55 16.42 6.85
CA LEU A 225 15.82 16.16 8.26
C LEU A 225 17.17 16.72 8.68
N LEU A 226 18.21 16.54 7.87
CA LEU A 226 19.54 17.10 8.12
C LEU A 226 19.49 18.64 8.20
N GLU A 227 18.82 19.31 7.25
CA GLU A 227 18.64 20.77 7.23
C GLU A 227 17.84 21.29 8.44
N ARG A 228 17.03 20.45 9.07
CA ARG A 228 16.21 20.77 10.26
C ARG A 228 16.83 20.26 11.57
N ASN A 229 18.08 19.76 11.54
CA ASN A 229 18.77 19.19 12.70
C ASN A 229 17.96 18.09 13.41
N VAL A 230 17.34 17.21 12.63
CA VAL A 230 16.65 16.00 13.10
C VAL A 230 17.47 14.79 12.68
N ALA A 231 18.11 14.13 13.64
CA ALA A 231 18.86 12.91 13.37
C ALA A 231 17.89 11.76 13.02
N LEU A 232 18.02 11.19 11.82
CA LEU A 232 17.13 10.12 11.34
C LEU A 232 17.15 8.91 12.27
N GLU A 233 18.33 8.57 12.80
CA GLU A 233 18.54 7.48 13.75
C GLU A 233 17.86 7.68 15.10
N SER A 234 17.60 8.93 15.50
CA SER A 234 16.92 9.24 16.76
C SER A 234 15.40 9.04 16.69
N ILE A 235 14.82 8.92 15.48
CA ILE A 235 13.37 8.84 15.29
C ILE A 235 12.90 7.43 15.65
N THR A 236 12.11 7.29 16.69
CA THR A 236 11.50 6.04 17.13
C THR A 236 10.09 5.83 16.56
N LYS A 237 9.35 6.91 16.37
CA LYS A 237 7.97 6.91 15.85
C LYS A 237 7.71 8.19 15.06
N MET A 238 6.83 8.10 14.08
CA MET A 238 6.30 9.26 13.34
C MET A 238 4.78 9.25 13.34
N ASP A 239 4.16 10.44 13.38
CA ASP A 239 2.72 10.60 13.33
C ASP A 239 2.31 11.86 12.56
N VAL A 240 1.15 11.81 11.94
CA VAL A 240 0.47 12.97 11.32
C VAL A 240 -0.81 13.21 12.09
N PRO A 241 -0.78 14.02 13.17
CA PRO A 241 -1.96 14.27 13.98
C PRO A 241 -3.06 14.94 13.17
N ALA A 242 -4.29 14.44 13.29
CA ALA A 242 -5.42 14.99 12.57
C ALA A 242 -5.63 16.47 12.95
N GLY A 243 -5.83 17.32 11.94
CA GLY A 243 -6.11 18.74 12.11
C GLY A 243 -4.91 19.63 12.39
N LYS A 244 -3.71 19.11 12.68
CA LYS A 244 -2.53 19.94 13.00
C LYS A 244 -1.68 20.33 11.79
N ASN A 245 -1.85 19.69 10.64
CA ASN A 245 -1.06 19.91 9.41
C ASN A 245 0.47 19.88 9.61
N ILE A 246 0.95 18.97 10.48
CA ILE A 246 2.36 18.72 10.79
C ILE A 246 2.66 17.23 10.71
N LEU A 247 3.95 16.89 10.55
CA LEU A 247 4.50 15.57 10.83
C LEU A 247 5.28 15.65 12.15
N GLU A 248 4.90 14.83 13.13
CA GLU A 248 5.58 14.69 14.41
C GLU A 248 6.62 13.57 14.35
N PHE A 249 7.79 13.84 14.95
CA PHE A 249 8.90 12.91 15.14
C PHE A 249 9.11 12.68 16.62
N TYR A 250 8.89 11.48 17.07
CA TYR A 250 9.18 11.07 18.45
C TYR A 250 10.63 10.62 18.48
N THR A 251 11.46 11.30 19.26
CA THR A 251 12.89 11.02 19.43
C THR A 251 13.20 10.79 20.91
N ASN A 252 14.43 10.32 21.20
CA ASN A 252 14.88 10.17 22.58
C ASN A 252 14.94 11.51 23.34
N ASP A 253 15.10 12.62 22.61
CA ASP A 253 15.21 13.97 23.16
C ASP A 253 13.85 14.71 23.23
N GLY A 254 12.75 14.02 22.91
CA GLY A 254 11.40 14.57 22.90
C GLY A 254 10.74 14.56 21.52
N VAL A 255 9.63 15.31 21.39
CA VAL A 255 8.85 15.38 20.16
C VAL A 255 9.26 16.62 19.36
N LYS A 256 9.69 16.40 18.12
CA LYS A 256 9.92 17.46 17.13
C LYS A 256 8.82 17.42 16.09
N SER A 257 8.58 18.52 15.39
CA SER A 257 7.59 18.55 14.31
C SER A 257 8.05 19.43 13.15
N LEU A 258 7.59 19.07 11.93
CA LEU A 258 7.76 19.89 10.74
C LEU A 258 6.39 20.17 10.10
N PRO A 259 6.20 21.37 9.50
CA PRO A 259 5.01 21.68 8.72
C PRO A 259 4.81 20.68 7.59
N MET A 260 3.57 20.28 7.34
CA MET A 260 3.24 19.37 6.24
C MET A 260 3.64 19.94 4.86
N GLU A 261 3.66 21.26 4.73
CA GLU A 261 4.12 21.94 3.51
C GLU A 261 5.57 21.59 3.16
N GLU A 262 6.48 21.54 4.13
CA GLU A 262 7.85 21.14 3.94
C GLU A 262 7.95 19.64 3.60
N ILE A 263 7.21 18.80 4.31
CA ILE A 263 7.15 17.36 4.07
C ILE A 263 6.65 17.03 2.65
N GLN A 264 5.68 17.80 2.16
CA GLN A 264 5.13 17.63 0.80
C GLN A 264 6.18 17.80 -0.30
N THR A 265 7.24 18.58 -0.08
CA THR A 265 8.36 18.73 -1.02
C THR A 265 9.15 17.42 -1.21
N CYS A 266 9.08 16.53 -0.23
CA CYS A 266 9.74 15.23 -0.23
C CYS A 266 8.87 14.12 -0.81
N ILE A 267 7.59 14.38 -1.17
CA ILE A 267 6.71 13.37 -1.75
C ILE A 267 7.29 12.85 -3.07
N ARG A 268 7.25 11.53 -3.24
CA ARG A 268 7.70 10.88 -4.47
C ARG A 268 6.80 11.24 -5.64
N GLU A 269 7.40 11.54 -6.77
CA GLU A 269 6.68 11.89 -7.98
C GLU A 269 5.65 10.83 -8.38
N SER A 270 6.00 9.55 -8.31
CA SER A 270 5.11 8.44 -8.65
C SER A 270 3.81 8.39 -7.84
N CYS A 271 3.79 8.96 -6.63
CA CYS A 271 2.59 9.04 -5.79
C CYS A 271 1.55 10.02 -6.34
N ARG A 272 1.98 11.03 -7.11
CA ARG A 272 1.09 12.02 -7.74
C ARG A 272 0.17 11.40 -8.81
N TYR A 273 0.56 10.24 -9.35
CA TYR A 273 -0.18 9.52 -10.40
C TYR A 273 -0.99 8.34 -9.84
N CYS A 274 -1.13 8.21 -8.51
CA CYS A 274 -1.82 7.10 -7.88
C CYS A 274 -3.30 7.40 -7.62
N MET A 275 -4.19 6.61 -8.21
CA MET A 275 -5.63 6.75 -8.02
C MET A 275 -6.19 6.08 -6.76
N ASP A 276 -5.41 5.25 -6.09
CA ASP A 276 -5.86 4.48 -4.94
C ASP A 276 -5.29 5.04 -3.63
N SER A 277 -6.15 5.31 -2.66
CA SER A 277 -5.78 5.78 -1.32
C SER A 277 -6.12 4.79 -0.22
N THR A 278 -6.87 3.74 -0.51
CA THR A 278 -7.44 2.83 0.49
C THR A 278 -7.00 1.38 0.31
N ALA A 279 -6.03 1.11 -0.56
CA ALA A 279 -5.57 -0.23 -0.93
C ALA A 279 -6.73 -1.11 -1.43
N GLU A 280 -7.36 -0.67 -2.53
CA GLU A 280 -8.57 -1.26 -3.08
C GLU A 280 -8.45 -2.76 -3.44
N TYR A 281 -7.24 -3.28 -3.58
CA TYR A 281 -6.95 -4.67 -3.99
C TYR A 281 -6.49 -5.58 -2.84
N ALA A 282 -6.75 -5.20 -1.59
CA ALA A 282 -6.46 -6.00 -0.39
C ALA A 282 -7.65 -6.85 0.05
N ASP A 283 -7.48 -7.72 1.05
CA ASP A 283 -8.56 -8.48 1.70
C ASP A 283 -9.27 -7.63 2.76
N VAL A 284 -8.49 -6.87 3.52
CA VAL A 284 -8.93 -5.79 4.41
C VAL A 284 -8.04 -4.57 4.22
N SER A 285 -8.56 -3.39 4.49
CA SER A 285 -7.79 -2.15 4.39
C SER A 285 -7.95 -1.32 5.65
N VAL A 286 -6.83 -0.78 6.15
CA VAL A 286 -6.76 -0.10 7.44
C VAL A 286 -6.12 1.27 7.29
N GLY A 287 -6.70 2.27 7.91
CA GLY A 287 -6.18 3.62 7.96
C GLY A 287 -6.48 4.35 9.25
N SER A 288 -6.07 5.61 9.36
CA SER A 288 -6.37 6.46 10.49
C SER A 288 -7.88 6.70 10.62
N ALA A 289 -8.42 6.58 11.81
CA ALA A 289 -9.82 6.90 12.04
C ALA A 289 -10.06 8.41 11.90
N ARG A 290 -11.27 8.74 11.43
CA ARG A 290 -11.79 10.10 11.37
C ARG A 290 -13.26 10.05 11.77
N PHE A 291 -13.58 10.57 12.95
CA PHE A 291 -14.94 10.73 13.44
C PHE A 291 -15.00 11.94 14.37
N ALA A 292 -16.19 12.46 14.65
CA ALA A 292 -16.39 13.54 15.61
C ALA A 292 -15.97 13.08 17.01
N GLY A 293 -15.01 13.79 17.61
CA GLY A 293 -14.44 13.47 18.92
C GLY A 293 -13.14 14.21 19.15
N SER A 294 -12.61 14.11 20.36
CA SER A 294 -11.30 14.65 20.66
C SER A 294 -10.20 13.86 19.94
N TRP A 295 -9.07 14.51 19.64
CA TRP A 295 -7.92 13.78 19.06
C TRP A 295 -7.48 12.60 19.95
N GLU A 296 -7.55 12.74 21.27
CA GLU A 296 -7.18 11.69 22.22
C GLU A 296 -8.08 10.44 22.11
N GLU A 297 -9.35 10.61 21.77
CA GLU A 297 -10.26 9.48 21.52
C GLU A 297 -10.01 8.86 20.13
N VAL A 298 -9.92 9.70 19.10
CA VAL A 298 -9.81 9.28 17.69
C VAL A 298 -8.49 8.56 17.42
N ARG A 299 -7.37 9.02 18.02
CA ARG A 299 -6.02 8.49 17.78
C ARG A 299 -5.85 7.01 18.11
N HIS A 300 -6.71 6.45 18.94
CA HIS A 300 -6.65 5.03 19.31
C HIS A 300 -7.45 4.11 18.38
N TRP A 301 -8.06 4.65 17.34
CA TRP A 301 -8.89 3.90 16.42
C TRP A 301 -8.31 3.92 15.00
N ASN A 302 -8.62 2.86 14.26
CA ASN A 302 -8.43 2.79 12.82
C ASN A 302 -9.79 2.77 12.11
N GLN A 303 -9.85 3.26 10.86
CA GLN A 303 -10.86 2.86 9.90
C GLN A 303 -10.47 1.50 9.32
N LEU A 304 -11.42 0.58 9.25
CA LEU A 304 -11.25 -0.76 8.70
C LEU A 304 -12.30 -1.00 7.62
N ILE A 305 -11.86 -1.25 6.38
CA ILE A 305 -12.70 -1.74 5.30
C ILE A 305 -12.46 -3.25 5.14
N VAL A 306 -13.50 -4.04 5.26
CA VAL A 306 -13.51 -5.46 4.86
C VAL A 306 -13.88 -5.54 3.38
N ARG A 307 -13.08 -6.24 2.56
CA ARG A 307 -13.26 -6.26 1.10
C ARG A 307 -13.60 -7.62 0.54
N THR A 308 -13.13 -8.70 1.16
CA THR A 308 -13.36 -10.09 0.71
C THR A 308 -14.01 -10.91 1.81
N ALA A 309 -14.60 -12.06 1.44
CA ALA A 309 -15.14 -13.03 2.41
C ALA A 309 -14.03 -13.47 3.39
N LYS A 310 -12.83 -13.75 2.89
CA LYS A 310 -11.67 -14.12 3.71
C LYS A 310 -11.26 -13.00 4.69
N GLY A 311 -11.28 -11.74 4.23
CA GLY A 311 -11.07 -10.58 5.11
C GLY A 311 -12.11 -10.49 6.22
N LYS A 312 -13.39 -10.81 5.90
CA LYS A 312 -14.46 -10.86 6.88
C LYS A 312 -14.23 -11.97 7.92
N GLU A 313 -13.89 -13.16 7.46
CA GLU A 313 -13.59 -14.30 8.35
C GLU A 313 -12.48 -13.97 9.35
N LEU A 314 -11.41 -13.30 8.91
CA LEU A 314 -10.31 -12.86 9.78
C LEU A 314 -10.77 -11.84 10.82
N VAL A 315 -11.54 -10.82 10.41
CA VAL A 315 -12.05 -9.80 11.33
C VAL A 315 -13.04 -10.40 12.33
N ASP A 316 -13.95 -11.24 11.88
CA ASP A 316 -14.91 -11.94 12.76
C ASP A 316 -14.18 -12.86 13.75
N LEU A 317 -13.12 -13.53 13.31
CA LEU A 317 -12.27 -14.34 14.19
C LEU A 317 -11.57 -13.47 15.24
N ALA A 318 -11.01 -12.33 14.85
CA ALA A 318 -10.33 -11.41 15.77
C ALA A 318 -11.26 -10.88 16.87
N VAL A 319 -12.51 -10.56 16.51
CA VAL A 319 -13.54 -10.16 17.47
C VAL A 319 -13.91 -11.32 18.40
N ARG A 320 -14.18 -12.51 17.86
CA ARG A 320 -14.49 -13.71 18.68
C ARG A 320 -13.35 -14.11 19.63
N ARG A 321 -12.10 -13.90 19.24
CA ARG A 321 -10.93 -14.14 20.09
C ARG A 321 -10.70 -13.04 21.12
N GLY A 322 -11.48 -11.95 21.09
CA GLY A 322 -11.36 -10.82 22.00
C GLY A 322 -10.05 -10.03 21.82
N VAL A 323 -9.39 -10.12 20.66
CA VAL A 323 -8.14 -9.38 20.38
C VAL A 323 -8.37 -8.08 19.60
N LEU A 324 -9.54 -7.95 18.98
CA LEU A 324 -9.95 -6.76 18.21
C LEU A 324 -11.32 -6.28 18.70
N GLU A 325 -11.40 -5.02 19.06
CA GLU A 325 -12.67 -4.29 19.25
C GLU A 325 -13.05 -3.60 17.95
N ILE A 326 -14.32 -3.71 17.55
CA ILE A 326 -14.87 -2.99 16.40
C ILE A 326 -16.11 -2.19 16.81
N ARG A 327 -16.35 -1.08 16.15
CA ARG A 327 -17.59 -0.28 16.22
C ARG A 327 -18.07 -0.01 14.80
N GLU A 328 -19.38 0.00 14.61
CA GLU A 328 -19.94 0.45 13.34
C GLU A 328 -19.54 1.89 13.07
N ALA A 329 -19.03 2.15 11.88
CA ALA A 329 -18.70 3.50 11.47
C ALA A 329 -19.91 4.17 10.84
N SER A 330 -20.07 5.47 11.10
CA SER A 330 -21.19 6.27 10.59
C SER A 330 -21.12 6.40 9.06
N LEU A 331 -22.28 6.58 8.43
CA LEU A 331 -22.37 6.93 7.01
C LEU A 331 -21.64 8.23 6.68
N GLU A 332 -21.60 9.17 7.61
CA GLU A 332 -20.86 10.42 7.47
C GLU A 332 -19.36 10.17 7.31
N SER A 333 -18.77 9.36 8.20
CA SER A 333 -17.35 8.97 8.12
C SER A 333 -17.04 8.23 6.82
N LEU A 334 -17.94 7.35 6.36
CA LEU A 334 -17.79 6.67 5.08
C LEU A 334 -17.81 7.66 3.90
N ASN A 335 -18.72 8.64 3.93
CA ASN A 335 -18.82 9.67 2.90
C ASN A 335 -17.61 10.60 2.88
N GLU A 336 -17.05 10.96 4.02
CA GLU A 336 -15.80 11.71 4.11
C GLU A 336 -14.63 10.92 3.51
N LEU A 337 -14.51 9.64 3.83
CA LEU A 337 -13.50 8.77 3.24
C LEU A 337 -13.65 8.67 1.72
N LYS A 338 -14.88 8.46 1.22
CA LYS A 338 -15.18 8.47 -0.21
C LYS A 338 -14.82 9.81 -0.86
N GLY A 339 -15.15 10.94 -0.22
CA GLY A 339 -14.80 12.28 -0.68
C GLY A 339 -13.29 12.48 -0.82
N ALA A 340 -12.51 12.05 0.17
CA ALA A 340 -11.05 12.10 0.13
C ALA A 340 -10.47 11.24 -0.99
N ALA A 341 -11.00 10.03 -1.19
CA ALA A 341 -10.58 9.14 -2.27
C ALA A 341 -10.92 9.71 -3.66
N VAL A 342 -12.09 10.32 -3.83
CA VAL A 342 -12.49 11.02 -5.06
C VAL A 342 -11.52 12.17 -5.37
N LYS A 343 -11.17 12.98 -4.36
CA LYS A 343 -10.19 14.05 -4.53
C LYS A 343 -8.87 13.49 -5.05
N LYS A 344 -8.34 12.43 -4.44
CA LYS A 344 -7.10 11.79 -4.89
C LYS A 344 -7.19 11.26 -6.31
N LYS A 345 -8.29 10.58 -6.69
CA LYS A 345 -8.49 10.07 -8.05
C LYS A 345 -8.49 11.19 -9.10
N LYS A 346 -9.17 12.29 -8.81
CA LYS A 346 -9.20 13.47 -9.69
C LYS A 346 -7.83 14.12 -9.84
N GLU A 347 -7.12 14.33 -8.74
CA GLU A 347 -5.76 14.89 -8.74
C GLU A 347 -4.79 14.00 -9.54
N ALA A 348 -4.84 12.68 -9.32
CA ALA A 348 -4.00 11.73 -10.07
C ALA A 348 -4.27 11.80 -11.58
N LEU A 349 -5.53 11.84 -12.01
CA LEU A 349 -5.89 11.97 -13.43
C LEU A 349 -5.45 13.31 -14.02
N LYS A 350 -5.62 14.41 -13.29
CA LYS A 350 -5.11 15.73 -13.73
C LYS A 350 -3.59 15.68 -13.96
N ASN A 351 -2.84 15.18 -12.99
CA ASN A 351 -1.39 15.05 -13.08
C ASN A 351 -0.95 14.13 -14.24
N ILE A 352 -1.69 13.03 -14.49
CA ILE A 352 -1.42 12.12 -15.61
C ILE A 352 -1.65 12.83 -16.95
N ILE A 353 -2.75 13.54 -17.09
CA ILE A 353 -3.09 14.28 -18.32
C ILE A 353 -2.08 15.39 -18.57
N GLU A 354 -1.72 16.15 -17.55
CA GLU A 354 -0.70 17.20 -17.62
C GLU A 354 0.66 16.65 -18.06
N LYS A 355 1.14 15.58 -17.39
CA LYS A 355 2.43 14.95 -17.74
C LYS A 355 2.43 14.34 -19.16
N SER A 356 1.35 13.70 -19.56
CA SER A 356 1.23 13.05 -20.88
C SER A 356 0.88 14.00 -22.02
N GLY A 357 0.40 15.21 -21.69
CA GLY A 357 -0.12 16.18 -22.64
C GLY A 357 -1.46 15.79 -23.29
N SER A 358 -2.13 14.71 -22.83
CA SER A 358 -3.34 14.20 -23.48
C SER A 358 -4.22 13.35 -22.57
N ALA A 359 -5.52 13.59 -22.58
CA ALA A 359 -6.51 12.73 -21.93
C ALA A 359 -6.66 11.33 -22.57
N LYS A 360 -6.09 11.13 -23.77
CA LYS A 360 -6.08 9.83 -24.47
C LYS A 360 -4.87 8.97 -24.10
N LYS A 361 -3.82 9.56 -23.47
CA LYS A 361 -2.57 8.88 -23.09
C LYS A 361 -2.47 8.86 -21.56
N LEU A 362 -3.05 7.83 -20.94
CA LEU A 362 -3.21 7.74 -19.48
C LEU A 362 -2.16 6.81 -18.80
N PHE A 363 -0.99 6.64 -19.42
CA PHE A 363 0.08 5.74 -18.92
C PHE A 363 -0.45 4.32 -18.71
N TYR A 364 -0.57 3.90 -17.44
CA TYR A 364 -0.99 2.57 -17.04
C TYR A 364 -2.50 2.37 -16.94
N LEU A 365 -3.29 3.45 -17.06
CA LEU A 365 -4.75 3.42 -16.97
C LEU A 365 -5.39 3.24 -18.36
N ASP A 366 -6.50 2.52 -18.41
CA ASP A 366 -7.35 2.44 -19.59
C ASP A 366 -8.53 3.42 -19.43
N GLY A 367 -8.67 4.36 -20.35
CA GLY A 367 -9.78 5.34 -20.35
C GLY A 367 -11.17 4.70 -20.49
N ARG A 368 -11.24 3.42 -20.92
CA ARG A 368 -12.49 2.66 -21.03
C ARG A 368 -12.88 1.97 -19.71
N ASP A 369 -11.94 1.90 -18.73
CA ASP A 369 -12.27 1.38 -17.40
C ASP A 369 -13.38 2.24 -16.77
N PRO A 370 -14.49 1.64 -16.26
CA PRO A 370 -15.65 2.40 -15.78
C PRO A 370 -15.31 3.44 -14.72
N VAL A 371 -14.35 3.14 -13.82
CA VAL A 371 -13.93 4.08 -12.76
C VAL A 371 -13.12 5.22 -13.35
N VAL A 372 -12.16 4.92 -14.24
CA VAL A 372 -11.36 5.94 -14.92
C VAL A 372 -12.25 6.83 -15.77
N LYS A 373 -13.15 6.24 -16.56
CA LYS A 373 -14.11 6.95 -17.40
C LYS A 373 -14.97 7.92 -16.60
N LYS A 374 -15.58 7.45 -15.48
CA LYS A 374 -16.37 8.28 -14.57
C LYS A 374 -15.64 9.57 -14.17
N TYR A 375 -14.36 9.45 -13.77
CA TYR A 375 -13.61 10.62 -13.30
C TYR A 375 -13.07 11.49 -14.44
N LEU A 376 -12.84 10.96 -15.64
CA LEU A 376 -12.56 11.76 -16.83
C LEU A 376 -13.78 12.61 -17.22
N GLU A 377 -15.00 12.04 -17.17
CA GLU A 377 -16.26 12.77 -17.39
C GLU A 377 -16.43 13.91 -16.39
N VAL A 378 -16.23 13.65 -15.10
CA VAL A 378 -16.28 14.66 -14.03
C VAL A 378 -15.26 15.78 -14.24
N LEU A 379 -14.13 15.50 -14.87
CA LEU A 379 -13.10 16.49 -15.20
C LEU A 379 -13.36 17.22 -16.54
N GLY A 380 -14.43 16.88 -17.28
CA GLY A 380 -14.73 17.43 -18.61
C GLY A 380 -13.64 17.09 -19.65
N ARG A 381 -13.10 15.85 -19.59
CA ARG A 381 -11.97 15.39 -20.41
C ARG A 381 -12.32 14.19 -21.33
N LEU A 382 -13.59 13.86 -21.49
CA LEU A 382 -14.12 12.93 -22.50
C LEU A 382 -14.76 13.68 -23.65
#